data_a31d3e1b750760cdede2554cf5744341
#
_entry.id   a31d3e1b750760cdede2554cf5744341
#
_cell.length_a   1.000
_cell.length_b   1.000
_cell.length_c   1.000
_cell.angle_alpha   90.00
_cell.angle_beta   90.00
_cell.angle_gamma   90.00
#
_symmetry.space_group_name_H-M   'P 1'
#
loop_
_entity.id
_entity.type
_entity.pdbx_description
1 polymer ?
#
loop_
_entity_poly.entity_id
_entity_poly.type
_entity_poly.pdbx_seq_one_letter_code
_entity_poly.pdbx_strand_id
1 'polypeptide(L)'
;MKKLIYSLLIVLTVIVTVNGQTTRKVLFEEGTNASCGPCAASNPILISWLQNHQAQAISIMYHASWPGTDPMYSANPTQSTERIQYNNITAVPTCNVDGIIYDIWPFTVAAFDNAFNTRLAVTPPLSIDVVDQRIPGDSIKSTITLIVNTNLPAGTYKFRVMAVEKLITYSTPPGSNGETVFHTVFRRAYPNTVGVDCPTTAGTYNYTYTYKREAAWKDTSIVTVAFVQNDVNKEVLNANKGTYIPTGINNLTSEVPYQYSLEQNYPNPFNPSTRIKFALTKSGFTSLKVYDAMGREVSSLVSSQLQAGKYETEFNASG
;
A
#
# COMPACT_ATOMS: atom_id res chain seq x y z
N MET A 1 -59.67 -13.75 42.52
CA MET A 1 -58.41 -14.24 42.04
C MET A 1 -58.22 -13.70 40.63
N LYS A 2 -57.43 -12.63 40.45
CA LYS A 2 -57.08 -12.06 39.12
C LYS A 2 -55.88 -12.80 38.55
N LYS A 3 -56.12 -13.50 37.43
CA LYS A 3 -55.01 -14.14 36.69
C LYS A 3 -54.26 -13.07 35.90
N LEU A 4 -52.97 -12.85 36.23
CA LEU A 4 -52.05 -12.02 35.44
C LEU A 4 -51.56 -12.85 34.23
N ILE A 5 -51.89 -12.39 33.02
CA ILE A 5 -51.39 -12.97 31.78
C ILE A 5 -50.10 -12.22 31.43
N TYR A 6 -48.97 -12.88 31.53
CA TYR A 6 -47.68 -12.34 31.02
C TYR A 6 -47.58 -12.63 29.52
N SER A 7 -47.62 -11.58 28.72
CA SER A 7 -47.33 -11.67 27.28
C SER A 7 -45.83 -11.62 27.10
N LEU A 8 -45.22 -12.72 26.66
CA LEU A 8 -43.78 -12.80 26.33
C LEU A 8 -43.59 -12.21 24.91
N LEU A 9 -43.03 -11.01 24.84
CA LEU A 9 -42.67 -10.38 23.59
C LEU A 9 -41.30 -10.93 23.14
N ILE A 10 -41.28 -11.85 22.18
CA ILE A 10 -40.03 -12.31 21.55
C ILE A 10 -39.64 -11.28 20.49
N VAL A 11 -38.61 -10.47 20.79
CA VAL A 11 -38.01 -9.58 19.80
C VAL A 11 -36.96 -10.40 19.00
N LEU A 12 -37.35 -10.74 17.77
CA LEU A 12 -36.42 -11.35 16.81
C LEU A 12 -35.50 -10.27 16.24
N THR A 13 -34.31 -10.10 16.79
CA THR A 13 -33.28 -9.24 16.21
C THR A 13 -32.62 -9.94 15.01
N VAL A 14 -33.02 -9.54 13.80
CA VAL A 14 -32.33 -9.94 12.59
C VAL A 14 -31.00 -9.14 12.53
N ILE A 15 -29.89 -9.77 12.83
CA ILE A 15 -28.56 -9.19 12.59
C ILE A 15 -28.30 -9.27 11.08
N VAL A 16 -28.57 -8.20 10.36
CA VAL A 16 -28.12 -8.05 8.98
C VAL A 16 -26.62 -7.76 9.05
N THR A 17 -25.78 -8.77 8.81
CA THR A 17 -24.36 -8.56 8.54
C THR A 17 -24.25 -7.86 7.19
N VAL A 18 -24.12 -6.56 7.19
CA VAL A 18 -23.70 -5.81 6.00
C VAL A 18 -22.23 -6.18 5.79
N ASN A 19 -21.97 -7.19 4.96
CA ASN A 19 -20.65 -7.41 4.42
C ASN A 19 -20.31 -6.19 3.56
N GLY A 20 -19.53 -5.26 4.10
CA GLY A 20 -19.01 -4.13 3.34
C GLY A 20 -18.33 -4.68 2.09
N GLN A 21 -18.79 -4.24 0.91
CA GLN A 21 -18.23 -4.67 -0.36
C GLN A 21 -16.74 -4.35 -0.37
N THR A 22 -15.90 -5.37 -0.61
CA THR A 22 -14.46 -5.19 -0.69
C THR A 22 -14.11 -4.22 -1.81
N THR A 23 -13.39 -3.15 -1.46
CA THR A 23 -12.96 -2.16 -2.44
C THR A 23 -11.85 -2.73 -3.31
N ARG A 24 -12.05 -2.69 -4.64
CA ARG A 24 -11.01 -3.04 -5.59
C ARG A 24 -9.98 -1.94 -5.67
N LYS A 25 -8.70 -2.35 -5.71
CA LYS A 25 -7.58 -1.51 -6.12
C LYS A 25 -6.92 -2.14 -7.33
N VAL A 26 -6.79 -1.35 -8.37
CA VAL A 26 -6.30 -1.79 -9.68
C VAL A 26 -4.80 -1.57 -9.76
N LEU A 27 -4.06 -2.61 -10.15
CA LEU A 27 -2.60 -2.58 -10.24
C LEU A 27 -2.17 -2.27 -11.69
N PHE A 28 -1.35 -1.24 -11.83
CA PHE A 28 -0.66 -0.84 -13.06
C PHE A 28 0.80 -1.27 -12.96
N GLU A 29 1.25 -2.13 -13.87
CA GLU A 29 2.63 -2.58 -13.96
C GLU A 29 3.23 -2.08 -15.27
N GLU A 30 4.16 -1.13 -15.15
CA GLU A 30 4.79 -0.49 -16.30
C GLU A 30 6.21 -0.98 -16.49
N GLY A 31 6.59 -1.24 -17.75
CA GLY A 31 7.98 -1.36 -18.16
C GLY A 31 8.50 -0.02 -18.65
N THR A 32 9.65 0.43 -18.13
CA THR A 32 10.25 1.73 -18.47
C THR A 32 11.78 1.66 -18.46
N ASN A 33 12.47 2.75 -18.86
CA ASN A 33 13.94 2.87 -18.77
C ASN A 33 14.37 4.33 -18.86
N ALA A 34 15.35 4.74 -18.05
CA ALA A 34 15.87 6.10 -17.98
C ALA A 34 16.60 6.59 -19.26
N SER A 35 16.83 5.70 -20.21
CA SER A 35 17.42 6.03 -21.53
C SER A 35 16.45 5.87 -22.69
N CYS A 36 15.17 5.61 -22.40
CA CYS A 36 14.11 5.42 -23.38
C CYS A 36 13.46 6.78 -23.71
N GLY A 37 13.69 7.30 -24.90
CA GLY A 37 13.09 8.59 -25.33
C GLY A 37 11.56 8.60 -25.29
N PRO A 38 10.85 7.60 -25.85
CA PRO A 38 9.39 7.51 -25.74
C PRO A 38 8.89 7.43 -24.29
N CYS A 39 9.67 6.86 -23.34
CA CYS A 39 9.32 6.81 -21.92
C CYS A 39 9.23 8.22 -21.34
N ALA A 40 10.24 9.06 -21.59
CA ALA A 40 10.25 10.44 -21.10
C ALA A 40 9.02 11.26 -21.55
N ALA A 41 8.48 10.97 -22.74
CA ALA A 41 7.28 11.62 -23.25
C ALA A 41 5.98 11.04 -22.69
N SER A 42 5.97 9.76 -22.31
CA SER A 42 4.74 9.02 -21.95
C SER A 42 4.53 8.91 -20.46
N ASN A 43 5.61 8.70 -19.66
CA ASN A 43 5.54 8.54 -18.22
C ASN A 43 4.77 9.68 -17.52
N PRO A 44 4.94 10.97 -17.88
CA PRO A 44 4.18 12.05 -17.28
C PRO A 44 2.66 11.92 -17.43
N ILE A 45 2.18 11.29 -18.52
CA ILE A 45 0.73 11.06 -18.74
C ILE A 45 0.21 10.04 -17.73
N LEU A 46 0.89 8.89 -17.57
CA LEU A 46 0.51 7.88 -16.59
C LEU A 46 0.63 8.42 -15.16
N ILE A 47 1.72 9.11 -14.84
CA ILE A 47 1.96 9.67 -13.49
C ILE A 47 0.87 10.66 -13.12
N SER A 48 0.53 11.60 -14.01
CA SER A 48 -0.54 12.57 -13.79
C SER A 48 -1.90 11.88 -13.61
N TRP A 49 -2.18 10.86 -14.41
CA TRP A 49 -3.38 10.06 -14.30
C TRP A 49 -3.46 9.34 -12.95
N LEU A 50 -2.39 8.66 -12.53
CA LEU A 50 -2.28 7.97 -11.24
C LEU A 50 -2.46 8.91 -10.04
N GLN A 51 -1.94 10.14 -10.12
CA GLN A 51 -2.09 11.15 -9.06
C GLN A 51 -3.55 11.51 -8.82
N ASN A 52 -4.40 11.48 -9.85
CA ASN A 52 -5.83 11.73 -9.73
C ASN A 52 -6.63 10.49 -9.29
N HIS A 53 -6.03 9.29 -9.31
CA HIS A 53 -6.70 8.02 -9.00
C HIS A 53 -6.08 7.28 -7.80
N GLN A 54 -5.33 7.97 -6.94
CA GLN A 54 -4.53 7.39 -5.83
C GLN A 54 -5.34 6.52 -4.85
N ALA A 55 -6.64 6.75 -4.73
CA ALA A 55 -7.50 6.00 -3.82
C ALA A 55 -7.65 4.53 -4.24
N GLN A 56 -7.66 4.26 -5.55
CA GLN A 56 -7.99 2.95 -6.10
C GLN A 56 -7.00 2.44 -7.17
N ALA A 57 -6.05 3.27 -7.62
CA ALA A 57 -4.98 2.86 -8.52
C ALA A 57 -3.65 2.73 -7.77
N ILE A 58 -2.93 1.67 -8.04
CA ILE A 58 -1.58 1.37 -7.54
C ILE A 58 -0.69 1.13 -8.74
N SER A 59 0.55 1.61 -8.71
CA SER A 59 1.49 1.34 -9.79
C SER A 59 2.82 0.82 -9.29
N ILE A 60 3.47 0.02 -10.12
CA ILE A 60 4.85 -0.43 -9.98
C ILE A 60 5.53 -0.24 -11.34
N MET A 61 6.63 0.51 -11.37
CA MET A 61 7.44 0.72 -12.57
C MET A 61 8.67 -0.17 -12.51
N TYR A 62 8.76 -1.11 -13.44
CA TYR A 62 9.90 -2.00 -13.62
C TYR A 62 10.84 -1.41 -14.65
N HIS A 63 12.06 -1.08 -14.22
CA HIS A 63 13.09 -0.59 -15.13
C HIS A 63 13.73 -1.77 -15.88
N ALA A 64 13.79 -1.67 -17.22
CA ALA A 64 14.34 -2.69 -18.10
C ALA A 64 15.84 -2.46 -18.37
N SER A 65 16.55 -3.48 -18.88
CA SER A 65 17.97 -3.39 -19.25
C SER A 65 18.23 -2.66 -20.58
N TRP A 66 17.16 -2.33 -21.30
CA TRP A 66 17.19 -1.66 -22.60
C TRP A 66 16.27 -0.43 -22.62
N PRO A 67 16.45 0.55 -23.51
CA PRO A 67 17.43 0.59 -24.62
C PRO A 67 18.83 1.08 -24.19
N GLY A 68 19.05 1.47 -22.93
CA GLY A 68 20.32 1.99 -22.50
C GLY A 68 20.52 1.94 -20.99
N THR A 69 21.47 2.70 -20.49
CA THR A 69 21.84 2.73 -19.06
C THR A 69 20.68 3.17 -18.19
N ASP A 70 20.47 2.44 -17.10
CA ASP A 70 19.42 2.73 -16.13
C ASP A 70 19.87 2.29 -14.72
N PRO A 71 20.11 3.24 -13.79
CA PRO A 71 20.58 2.89 -12.44
C PRO A 71 19.50 2.20 -11.61
N MET A 72 18.20 2.40 -11.88
CA MET A 72 17.14 1.72 -11.18
C MET A 72 17.10 0.22 -11.57
N TYR A 73 17.32 -0.10 -12.86
CA TYR A 73 17.54 -1.47 -13.30
C TYR A 73 18.81 -2.06 -12.67
N SER A 74 19.92 -1.32 -12.72
CA SER A 74 21.22 -1.78 -12.24
C SER A 74 21.23 -2.07 -10.73
N ALA A 75 20.33 -1.45 -9.96
CA ALA A 75 20.19 -1.69 -8.52
C ALA A 75 19.63 -3.09 -8.19
N ASN A 76 18.81 -3.68 -9.08
CA ASN A 76 18.27 -5.04 -8.90
C ASN A 76 17.96 -5.70 -10.26
N PRO A 77 18.98 -6.03 -11.06
CA PRO A 77 18.75 -6.48 -12.44
C PRO A 77 18.03 -7.82 -12.52
N THR A 78 18.29 -8.74 -11.60
CA THR A 78 17.70 -10.08 -11.60
C THR A 78 16.18 -10.00 -11.45
N GLN A 79 15.70 -9.40 -10.37
CA GLN A 79 14.26 -9.38 -10.11
C GLN A 79 13.51 -8.42 -11.06
N SER A 80 14.15 -7.33 -11.52
CA SER A 80 13.57 -6.47 -12.54
C SER A 80 13.36 -7.24 -13.85
N THR A 81 14.37 -8.01 -14.29
CA THR A 81 14.27 -8.85 -15.48
C THR A 81 13.19 -9.93 -15.33
N GLU A 82 13.12 -10.60 -14.19
CA GLU A 82 12.10 -11.61 -13.90
C GLU A 82 10.67 -11.03 -14.01
N ARG A 83 10.43 -9.82 -13.49
CA ARG A 83 9.12 -9.17 -13.57
C ARG A 83 8.81 -8.66 -14.99
N ILE A 84 9.76 -8.09 -15.70
CA ILE A 84 9.64 -7.71 -17.11
C ILE A 84 9.25 -8.93 -17.95
N GLN A 85 9.94 -10.06 -17.79
CA GLN A 85 9.65 -11.31 -18.51
C GLN A 85 8.30 -11.90 -18.10
N TYR A 86 8.00 -11.95 -16.80
CA TYR A 86 6.71 -12.43 -16.31
C TYR A 86 5.54 -11.64 -16.91
N ASN A 87 5.66 -10.34 -17.02
CA ASN A 87 4.65 -9.46 -17.57
C ASN A 87 4.63 -9.41 -19.11
N ASN A 88 5.48 -10.22 -19.80
CA ASN A 88 5.67 -10.23 -21.26
C ASN A 88 6.00 -8.86 -21.85
N ILE A 89 6.69 -8.01 -21.09
CA ILE A 89 7.10 -6.69 -21.56
C ILE A 89 8.28 -6.84 -22.52
N THR A 90 8.05 -6.55 -23.81
CA THR A 90 9.04 -6.67 -24.89
C THR A 90 9.47 -5.34 -25.45
N ALA A 91 8.78 -4.26 -25.10
CA ALA A 91 9.10 -2.89 -25.47
C ALA A 91 8.83 -1.95 -24.29
N VAL A 92 9.48 -0.78 -24.28
CA VAL A 92 9.25 0.28 -23.29
C VAL A 92 9.01 1.63 -23.98
N PRO A 93 8.06 2.47 -23.47
CA PRO A 93 7.20 2.17 -22.34
C PRO A 93 6.05 1.25 -22.74
N THR A 94 5.62 0.41 -21.81
CA THR A 94 4.36 -0.33 -21.95
C THR A 94 3.76 -0.54 -20.57
N CYS A 95 2.43 -0.56 -20.48
CA CYS A 95 1.73 -0.72 -19.20
C CYS A 95 0.71 -1.86 -19.28
N ASN A 96 0.76 -2.76 -18.30
CA ASN A 96 -0.21 -3.82 -18.09
C ASN A 96 -1.09 -3.47 -16.89
N VAL A 97 -2.38 -3.80 -16.95
CA VAL A 97 -3.33 -3.51 -15.87
C VAL A 97 -3.94 -4.80 -15.36
N ASP A 98 -3.81 -5.02 -14.03
CA ASP A 98 -4.21 -6.24 -13.32
C ASP A 98 -3.75 -7.53 -14.01
N GLY A 99 -2.63 -7.48 -14.75
CA GLY A 99 -2.02 -8.63 -15.41
C GLY A 99 -2.83 -9.28 -16.53
N ILE A 100 -3.95 -8.67 -16.97
CA ILE A 100 -4.83 -9.20 -18.03
C ILE A 100 -5.22 -8.17 -19.11
N ILE A 101 -4.97 -6.89 -18.90
CA ILE A 101 -5.03 -5.88 -19.94
C ILE A 101 -3.58 -5.53 -20.25
N TYR A 102 -3.13 -5.91 -21.45
CA TYR A 102 -1.73 -5.88 -21.85
C TYR A 102 -1.42 -4.77 -22.84
N ASP A 103 -0.14 -4.42 -22.89
CA ASP A 103 0.45 -3.63 -23.97
C ASP A 103 -0.26 -2.28 -24.23
N ILE A 104 -0.69 -1.60 -23.13
CA ILE A 104 -1.22 -0.26 -23.30
C ILE A 104 -0.11 0.63 -23.86
N TRP A 105 -0.26 1.01 -25.11
CA TRP A 105 0.56 1.93 -25.88
C TRP A 105 -0.23 2.43 -27.10
N PRO A 106 -0.25 3.72 -27.44
CA PRO A 106 0.35 4.85 -26.71
C PRO A 106 -0.37 5.16 -25.38
N PHE A 107 0.34 5.80 -24.45
CA PHE A 107 -0.24 6.25 -23.19
C PHE A 107 -1.20 7.41 -23.46
N THR A 108 -2.46 7.22 -23.11
CA THR A 108 -3.50 8.24 -23.16
C THR A 108 -4.41 8.13 -21.94
N VAL A 109 -4.97 9.25 -21.51
CA VAL A 109 -5.96 9.26 -20.40
C VAL A 109 -7.11 8.28 -20.70
N ALA A 110 -7.64 8.29 -21.93
CA ALA A 110 -8.75 7.43 -22.32
C ALA A 110 -8.41 5.93 -22.23
N ALA A 111 -7.18 5.52 -22.61
CA ALA A 111 -6.76 4.13 -22.49
C ALA A 111 -6.67 3.69 -21.01
N PHE A 112 -6.14 4.54 -20.14
CA PHE A 112 -6.07 4.27 -18.71
C PHE A 112 -7.45 4.25 -18.07
N ASP A 113 -8.33 5.21 -18.39
CA ASP A 113 -9.72 5.23 -17.90
C ASP A 113 -10.47 3.96 -18.29
N ASN A 114 -10.35 3.52 -19.54
CA ASN A 114 -11.00 2.31 -20.02
C ASN A 114 -10.50 1.06 -19.26
N ALA A 115 -9.18 0.89 -19.15
CA ALA A 115 -8.59 -0.23 -18.41
C ALA A 115 -8.97 -0.21 -16.93
N PHE A 116 -8.87 0.94 -16.29
CA PHE A 116 -9.22 1.14 -14.89
C PHE A 116 -10.69 0.83 -14.60
N ASN A 117 -11.61 1.44 -15.36
CA ASN A 117 -13.04 1.26 -15.16
C ASN A 117 -13.47 -0.19 -15.43
N THR A 118 -12.89 -0.85 -16.44
CA THR A 118 -13.10 -2.27 -16.71
C THR A 118 -12.72 -3.13 -15.51
N ARG A 119 -11.58 -2.84 -14.88
CA ARG A 119 -11.13 -3.61 -13.72
C ARG A 119 -11.86 -3.23 -12.44
N LEU A 120 -12.16 -1.96 -12.25
CA LEU A 120 -12.87 -1.45 -11.07
C LEU A 120 -14.28 -2.05 -10.93
N ALA A 121 -14.93 -2.36 -12.06
CA ALA A 121 -16.26 -2.99 -12.09
C ALA A 121 -16.26 -4.43 -11.57
N VAL A 122 -15.09 -5.07 -11.45
CA VAL A 122 -14.99 -6.46 -10.98
C VAL A 122 -14.85 -6.49 -9.46
N THR A 123 -15.81 -7.07 -8.76
CA THR A 123 -15.73 -7.24 -7.30
C THR A 123 -14.61 -8.21 -6.93
N PRO A 124 -13.62 -7.80 -6.11
CA PRO A 124 -12.53 -8.67 -5.73
C PRO A 124 -12.98 -9.72 -4.69
N PRO A 125 -12.53 -10.98 -4.82
CA PRO A 125 -12.89 -12.05 -3.88
C PRO A 125 -12.12 -11.98 -2.56
N LEU A 126 -11.19 -11.03 -2.43
CA LEU A 126 -10.32 -10.87 -1.27
C LEU A 126 -9.97 -9.39 -1.03
N SER A 127 -9.63 -9.06 0.20
CA SER A 127 -9.05 -7.77 0.57
C SER A 127 -7.65 -7.93 1.15
N ILE A 128 -6.85 -6.89 0.97
CA ILE A 128 -5.47 -6.82 1.47
C ILE A 128 -5.33 -5.52 2.25
N ASP A 129 -4.87 -5.59 3.48
CA ASP A 129 -4.45 -4.41 4.24
C ASP A 129 -2.95 -4.47 4.49
N VAL A 130 -2.25 -3.36 4.33
CA VAL A 130 -0.80 -3.27 4.43
C VAL A 130 -0.42 -2.11 5.33
N VAL A 131 0.33 -2.40 6.38
CA VAL A 131 0.82 -1.42 7.34
C VAL A 131 2.34 -1.47 7.40
N ASP A 132 2.98 -0.37 7.03
CA ASP A 132 4.43 -0.23 7.05
C ASP A 132 4.89 0.55 8.27
N GLN A 133 5.84 0.01 9.01
CA GLN A 133 6.47 0.63 10.16
C GLN A 133 7.98 0.68 9.98
N ARG A 134 8.58 1.84 10.26
CA ARG A 134 10.04 1.94 10.40
C ARG A 134 10.46 1.34 11.72
N ILE A 135 11.49 0.50 11.69
CA ILE A 135 12.08 -0.10 12.88
C ILE A 135 13.59 0.14 12.92
N PRO A 136 14.25 0.03 14.09
CA PRO A 136 15.69 0.23 14.19
C PRO A 136 16.49 -0.62 13.19
N GLY A 137 17.66 -0.12 12.78
CA GLY A 137 18.56 -0.81 11.84
C GLY A 137 18.18 -0.60 10.37
N ASP A 138 17.62 0.55 10.02
CA ASP A 138 17.22 0.90 8.64
C ASP A 138 16.26 -0.10 8.02
N SER A 139 15.38 -0.67 8.82
CA SER A 139 14.48 -1.71 8.39
C SER A 139 13.02 -1.24 8.35
N ILE A 140 12.26 -1.89 7.47
CA ILE A 140 10.81 -1.73 7.35
C ILE A 140 10.17 -3.04 7.78
N LYS A 141 9.25 -2.96 8.74
CA LYS A 141 8.35 -4.04 9.10
C LYS A 141 7.01 -3.78 8.42
N SER A 142 6.63 -4.65 7.51
CA SER A 142 5.34 -4.61 6.84
C SER A 142 4.45 -5.71 7.43
N THR A 143 3.34 -5.32 8.03
CA THR A 143 2.31 -6.24 8.53
C THR A 143 1.17 -6.23 7.53
N ILE A 144 0.79 -7.41 7.04
CA ILE A 144 -0.20 -7.55 5.97
C ILE A 144 -1.29 -8.49 6.45
N THR A 145 -2.54 -8.03 6.35
CA THR A 145 -3.73 -8.84 6.59
C THR A 145 -4.40 -9.12 5.25
N LEU A 146 -4.43 -10.39 4.86
CA LEU A 146 -5.15 -10.90 3.70
C LEU A 146 -6.46 -11.54 4.18
N ILE A 147 -7.60 -11.07 3.68
CA ILE A 147 -8.91 -11.66 3.95
C ILE A 147 -9.44 -12.24 2.65
N VAL A 148 -9.55 -13.55 2.57
CA VAL A 148 -10.21 -14.28 1.48
C VAL A 148 -11.70 -14.36 1.84
N ASN A 149 -12.55 -13.62 1.12
CA ASN A 149 -13.96 -13.47 1.47
C ASN A 149 -14.78 -14.73 1.10
N THR A 150 -14.38 -15.39 0.00
CA THR A 150 -14.99 -16.62 -0.50
C THR A 150 -13.89 -17.54 -1.01
N ASN A 151 -14.10 -18.86 -0.95
CA ASN A 151 -13.15 -19.80 -1.51
C ASN A 151 -12.82 -19.45 -2.96
N LEU A 152 -11.54 -19.35 -3.27
CA LEU A 152 -11.12 -19.06 -4.64
C LEU A 152 -11.35 -20.29 -5.52
N PRO A 153 -11.73 -20.13 -6.80
CA PRO A 153 -11.87 -21.23 -7.73
C PRO A 153 -10.52 -21.93 -7.97
N ALA A 154 -10.52 -23.06 -8.66
CA ALA A 154 -9.28 -23.76 -9.01
C ALA A 154 -8.34 -22.84 -9.80
N GLY A 155 -7.07 -22.77 -9.38
CA GLY A 155 -6.05 -21.88 -9.96
C GLY A 155 -4.75 -21.96 -9.19
N THR A 156 -3.72 -21.29 -9.71
CA THR A 156 -2.40 -21.16 -9.06
C THR A 156 -2.23 -19.73 -8.56
N TYR A 157 -2.63 -19.50 -7.33
CA TYR A 157 -2.62 -18.15 -6.75
C TYR A 157 -1.34 -17.91 -5.97
N LYS A 158 -0.71 -16.79 -6.25
CA LYS A 158 0.49 -16.32 -5.56
C LYS A 158 0.22 -15.00 -4.84
N PHE A 159 0.65 -14.93 -3.60
CA PHE A 159 0.71 -13.69 -2.84
C PHE A 159 2.10 -13.08 -3.00
N ARG A 160 2.15 -11.88 -3.57
CA ARG A 160 3.38 -11.15 -3.90
C ARG A 160 3.51 -9.88 -3.09
N VAL A 161 4.72 -9.60 -2.64
CA VAL A 161 5.05 -8.43 -1.81
C VAL A 161 6.25 -7.74 -2.42
N MET A 162 6.11 -6.45 -2.74
CA MET A 162 7.11 -5.64 -3.42
C MET A 162 7.46 -4.41 -2.58
N ALA A 163 8.75 -4.13 -2.39
CA ALA A 163 9.23 -2.83 -1.96
C ALA A 163 9.27 -1.90 -3.17
N VAL A 164 8.62 -0.76 -3.05
CA VAL A 164 8.49 0.24 -4.13
C VAL A 164 8.93 1.60 -3.58
N GLU A 165 9.77 2.30 -4.31
CA GLU A 165 10.14 3.68 -3.98
C GLU A 165 9.23 4.66 -4.72
N LYS A 166 8.44 5.43 -3.97
CA LYS A 166 7.41 6.32 -4.52
C LYS A 166 7.97 7.43 -5.39
N LEU A 167 9.17 7.93 -5.04
CA LEU A 167 9.78 9.06 -5.72
C LEU A 167 11.29 9.03 -5.59
N ILE A 168 11.96 9.05 -6.75
CA ILE A 168 13.41 9.21 -6.86
C ILE A 168 13.67 10.48 -7.66
N THR A 169 14.59 11.32 -7.18
CA THR A 169 14.99 12.54 -7.86
C THR A 169 16.50 12.58 -8.01
N TYR A 170 16.96 12.82 -9.22
CA TYR A 170 18.37 13.03 -9.57
C TYR A 170 18.61 14.51 -9.86
N SER A 171 19.79 15.01 -9.52
CA SER A 171 20.23 16.37 -9.89
C SER A 171 20.56 16.52 -11.37
N THR A 172 20.95 15.41 -12.01
CA THR A 172 21.22 15.31 -13.44
C THR A 172 20.58 14.04 -13.98
N PRO A 173 20.14 13.99 -15.25
CA PRO A 173 19.56 12.80 -15.82
C PRO A 173 20.48 11.58 -15.66
N PRO A 174 20.00 10.47 -15.07
CA PRO A 174 20.81 9.27 -14.87
C PRO A 174 20.93 8.40 -16.11
N GLY A 175 20.12 8.65 -17.11
CA GLY A 175 20.12 8.03 -18.43
C GLY A 175 20.09 9.07 -19.54
N SER A 176 19.90 8.64 -20.79
CA SER A 176 20.00 9.52 -21.96
C SER A 176 18.68 10.16 -22.38
N ASN A 177 17.56 9.88 -21.71
CA ASN A 177 16.23 10.39 -22.10
C ASN A 177 15.88 11.75 -21.47
N GLY A 178 16.68 12.26 -20.56
CA GLY A 178 16.50 13.57 -19.92
C GLY A 178 15.63 13.57 -18.65
N GLU A 179 15.00 12.45 -18.28
CA GLU A 179 14.24 12.35 -17.03
C GLU A 179 15.12 12.44 -15.81
N THR A 180 14.69 13.21 -14.80
CA THR A 180 15.36 13.33 -13.48
C THR A 180 14.46 12.88 -12.33
N VAL A 181 13.18 12.61 -12.58
CA VAL A 181 12.19 12.26 -11.58
C VAL A 181 11.50 10.97 -11.98
N PHE A 182 11.56 9.97 -11.09
CA PHE A 182 11.02 8.64 -11.32
C PHE A 182 10.05 8.28 -10.20
N HIS A 183 8.89 7.71 -10.57
CA HIS A 183 7.82 7.41 -9.63
C HIS A 183 7.64 5.90 -9.49
N THR A 184 7.17 5.46 -8.34
CA THR A 184 6.76 4.08 -8.01
C THR A 184 7.70 3.00 -8.53
N VAL A 185 9.02 3.25 -8.37
CA VAL A 185 10.09 2.40 -8.87
C VAL A 185 10.16 1.10 -8.07
N PHE A 186 10.10 -0.03 -8.76
CA PHE A 186 10.35 -1.33 -8.14
C PHE A 186 11.76 -1.41 -7.56
N ARG A 187 11.86 -1.84 -6.30
CA ARG A 187 13.14 -2.01 -5.63
C ARG A 187 13.46 -3.47 -5.36
N ARG A 188 12.51 -4.22 -4.78
CA ARG A 188 12.74 -5.63 -4.45
C ARG A 188 11.43 -6.36 -4.19
N ALA A 189 11.39 -7.66 -4.51
CA ALA A 189 10.32 -8.57 -4.14
C ALA A 189 10.70 -9.45 -2.95
N TYR A 190 9.75 -9.76 -2.09
CA TYR A 190 9.93 -10.57 -0.89
C TYR A 190 8.92 -11.72 -0.82
N PRO A 191 9.39 -12.98 -0.59
CA PRO A 191 10.80 -13.39 -0.49
C PRO A 191 11.52 -13.36 -1.85
N ASN A 192 10.78 -13.36 -2.97
CA ASN A 192 11.24 -13.31 -4.36
C ASN A 192 10.09 -12.86 -5.28
N THR A 193 10.32 -12.78 -6.58
CA THR A 193 9.35 -12.32 -7.58
C THR A 193 8.19 -13.31 -7.83
N VAL A 194 8.38 -14.58 -7.52
CA VAL A 194 7.32 -15.60 -7.59
C VAL A 194 6.29 -15.42 -6.48
N GLY A 195 6.73 -14.93 -5.31
CA GLY A 195 5.90 -14.80 -4.12
C GLY A 195 5.74 -16.13 -3.38
N VAL A 196 4.71 -16.22 -2.55
CA VAL A 196 4.33 -17.41 -1.79
C VAL A 196 2.96 -17.90 -2.24
N ASP A 197 2.63 -19.17 -1.97
CA ASP A 197 1.30 -19.70 -2.27
C ASP A 197 0.25 -18.91 -1.47
N CYS A 198 -0.79 -18.48 -2.18
CA CYS A 198 -1.91 -17.77 -1.56
C CYS A 198 -2.93 -18.77 -1.03
N PRO A 199 -3.41 -18.64 0.21
CA PRO A 199 -4.54 -19.41 0.70
C PRO A 199 -5.77 -19.21 -0.18
N THR A 200 -6.44 -20.30 -0.53
CA THR A 200 -7.63 -20.31 -1.39
C THR A 200 -8.93 -20.46 -0.62
N THR A 201 -8.85 -20.85 0.65
CA THR A 201 -10.02 -21.00 1.54
C THR A 201 -10.39 -19.67 2.16
N ALA A 202 -11.68 -19.41 2.32
CA ALA A 202 -12.18 -18.23 3.01
C ALA A 202 -11.62 -18.16 4.44
N GLY A 203 -11.10 -16.97 4.82
CA GLY A 203 -10.46 -16.77 6.11
C GLY A 203 -9.57 -15.54 6.16
N THR A 204 -9.00 -15.28 7.33
CA THR A 204 -8.05 -14.17 7.56
C THR A 204 -6.65 -14.73 7.77
N TYR A 205 -5.70 -14.22 7.01
CA TYR A 205 -4.30 -14.65 7.00
C TYR A 205 -3.40 -13.45 7.23
N ASN A 206 -2.47 -13.59 8.17
CA ASN A 206 -1.56 -12.51 8.54
C ASN A 206 -0.14 -12.86 8.13
N TYR A 207 0.54 -11.89 7.52
CA TYR A 207 1.93 -11.98 7.09
C TYR A 207 2.73 -10.85 7.70
N THR A 208 3.98 -11.12 8.00
CA THR A 208 4.93 -10.07 8.41
C THR A 208 6.20 -10.24 7.59
N TYR A 209 6.56 -9.18 6.89
CA TYR A 209 7.84 -9.08 6.18
C TYR A 209 8.68 -8.00 6.85
N THR A 210 9.91 -8.36 7.17
CA THR A 210 10.90 -7.38 7.65
C THR A 210 12.03 -7.36 6.65
N TYR A 211 12.29 -6.19 6.10
CA TYR A 211 13.35 -6.03 5.14
C TYR A 211 14.17 -4.78 5.40
N LYS A 212 15.47 -4.89 5.13
CA LYS A 212 16.39 -3.78 5.28
C LYS A 212 16.26 -2.84 4.10
N ARG A 213 16.17 -1.55 4.38
CA ARG A 213 16.28 -0.50 3.40
C ARG A 213 17.72 -0.39 2.94
N GLU A 214 17.97 -0.33 1.65
CA GLU A 214 19.29 -0.04 1.11
C GLU A 214 19.61 1.45 1.25
N ALA A 215 20.90 1.78 1.43
CA ALA A 215 21.34 3.15 1.70
C ALA A 215 20.93 4.17 0.60
N ALA A 216 20.81 3.69 -0.65
CA ALA A 216 20.38 4.52 -1.78
C ALA A 216 18.86 4.81 -1.79
N TRP A 217 18.06 4.12 -0.98
CA TRP A 217 16.60 4.31 -0.97
C TRP A 217 16.23 5.44 0.00
N LYS A 218 15.41 6.36 -0.46
CA LYS A 218 14.87 7.40 0.43
C LYS A 218 13.94 6.79 1.47
N ASP A 219 14.24 6.99 2.75
CA ASP A 219 13.49 6.41 3.86
C ASP A 219 11.98 6.71 3.80
N THR A 220 11.61 7.97 3.65
CA THR A 220 10.20 8.39 3.62
C THR A 220 9.47 8.01 2.33
N SER A 221 10.18 7.47 1.34
CA SER A 221 9.64 7.18 0.01
C SER A 221 9.31 5.70 -0.21
N ILE A 222 9.83 4.78 0.62
CA ILE A 222 9.57 3.35 0.44
C ILE A 222 8.17 2.98 0.96
N VAL A 223 7.46 2.19 0.15
CA VAL A 223 6.15 1.62 0.47
C VAL A 223 6.12 0.16 0.05
N THR A 224 5.46 -0.68 0.85
CA THR A 224 5.18 -2.07 0.47
C THR A 224 3.93 -2.11 -0.41
N VAL A 225 4.01 -2.77 -1.55
CA VAL A 225 2.85 -3.12 -2.39
C VAL A 225 2.65 -4.62 -2.28
N ALA A 226 1.43 -5.05 -1.95
CA ALA A 226 1.06 -6.45 -1.86
C ALA A 226 -0.13 -6.73 -2.79
N PHE A 227 -0.12 -7.89 -3.47
CA PHE A 227 -1.19 -8.30 -4.36
C PHE A 227 -1.28 -9.83 -4.47
N VAL A 228 -2.48 -10.30 -4.80
CA VAL A 228 -2.73 -11.72 -5.13
C VAL A 228 -2.92 -11.83 -6.62
N GLN A 229 -2.16 -12.73 -7.24
CA GLN A 229 -2.17 -12.96 -8.69
C GLN A 229 -2.36 -14.45 -9.01
N ASN A 230 -3.20 -14.74 -9.99
CA ASN A 230 -3.37 -16.08 -10.53
C ASN A 230 -2.34 -16.32 -11.64
N ASP A 231 -1.38 -17.21 -11.41
CA ASP A 231 -0.30 -17.48 -12.39
C ASP A 231 -0.76 -18.22 -13.64
N VAL A 232 -1.98 -18.79 -13.65
CA VAL A 232 -2.54 -19.46 -14.85
C VAL A 232 -2.88 -18.44 -15.94
N ASN A 233 -3.52 -17.33 -15.55
CA ASN A 233 -3.99 -16.29 -16.48
C ASN A 233 -3.39 -14.90 -16.21
N LYS A 234 -2.51 -14.79 -15.21
CA LYS A 234 -1.85 -13.56 -14.72
C LYS A 234 -2.77 -12.53 -14.08
N GLU A 235 -4.05 -12.82 -13.91
CA GLU A 235 -4.99 -11.88 -13.31
C GLU A 235 -4.62 -11.53 -11.87
N VAL A 236 -4.50 -10.23 -11.59
CA VAL A 236 -4.43 -9.70 -10.23
C VAL A 236 -5.84 -9.60 -9.67
N LEU A 237 -6.10 -10.35 -8.58
CA LEU A 237 -7.42 -10.41 -7.95
C LEU A 237 -7.71 -9.14 -7.13
N ASN A 238 -6.73 -8.64 -6.43
CA ASN A 238 -6.73 -7.35 -5.74
C ASN A 238 -5.29 -6.99 -5.33
N ALA A 239 -5.07 -5.71 -5.05
CA ALA A 239 -3.81 -5.17 -4.58
C ALA A 239 -4.03 -4.18 -3.44
N ASN A 240 -2.99 -3.89 -2.64
CA ASN A 240 -2.95 -2.74 -1.77
C ASN A 240 -1.50 -2.28 -1.54
N LYS A 241 -1.35 -1.03 -1.09
CA LYS A 241 -0.07 -0.42 -0.75
C LYS A 241 -0.02 -0.02 0.71
N GLY A 242 1.17 -0.07 1.28
CA GLY A 242 1.42 0.23 2.68
C GLY A 242 0.97 1.63 3.09
N THR A 243 0.28 1.69 4.22
CA THR A 243 0.09 2.93 4.96
C THR A 243 1.22 3.04 5.95
N TYR A 244 2.00 4.12 5.87
CA TYR A 244 3.12 4.33 6.76
C TYR A 244 2.66 4.77 8.15
N ILE A 245 3.09 4.04 9.18
CA ILE A 245 2.98 4.49 10.57
C ILE A 245 4.31 5.17 10.92
N PRO A 246 4.33 6.46 11.27
CA PRO A 246 5.56 7.16 11.67
C PRO A 246 6.25 6.47 12.84
N THR A 247 7.58 6.54 12.88
CA THR A 247 8.40 6.10 14.02
C THR A 247 7.92 6.77 15.30
N GLY A 248 7.68 5.99 16.33
CA GLY A 248 7.17 6.48 17.61
C GLY A 248 5.67 6.27 17.81
N ILE A 249 4.93 5.80 16.80
CA ILE A 249 3.53 5.40 16.96
C ILE A 249 3.46 3.88 16.99
N ASN A 250 3.01 3.33 18.11
CA ASN A 250 2.73 1.91 18.27
C ASN A 250 1.23 1.67 18.05
N ASN A 251 0.88 0.80 17.11
CA ASN A 251 -0.46 0.25 17.07
C ASN A 251 -0.62 -0.77 18.19
N LEU A 252 -1.49 -0.51 19.15
CA LEU A 252 -1.73 -1.36 20.31
C LEU A 252 -2.69 -2.51 20.00
N THR A 253 -3.63 -2.29 19.09
CA THR A 253 -4.60 -3.30 18.63
C THR A 253 -5.24 -2.89 17.31
N SER A 254 -5.52 -3.88 16.47
CA SER A 254 -6.32 -3.72 15.24
C SER A 254 -7.83 -3.82 15.49
N GLU A 255 -8.27 -4.06 16.74
CA GLU A 255 -9.69 -3.97 17.07
C GLU A 255 -10.18 -2.53 16.85
N VAL A 256 -11.27 -2.38 16.11
CA VAL A 256 -11.87 -1.07 15.83
C VAL A 256 -12.53 -0.54 17.10
N PRO A 257 -12.06 0.58 17.66
CA PRO A 257 -12.68 1.17 18.85
C PRO A 257 -14.08 1.68 18.54
N TYR A 258 -14.97 1.65 19.54
CA TYR A 258 -16.33 2.16 19.40
C TYR A 258 -16.42 3.70 19.36
N GLN A 259 -15.40 4.38 19.88
CA GLN A 259 -15.36 5.85 19.92
C GLN A 259 -13.94 6.38 19.73
N TYR A 260 -13.83 7.61 19.23
CA TYR A 260 -12.56 8.34 19.23
C TYR A 260 -12.16 8.66 20.67
N SER A 261 -10.86 8.52 20.98
CA SER A 261 -10.33 8.94 22.28
C SER A 261 -8.95 9.54 22.13
N LEU A 262 -8.65 10.48 23.00
CA LEU A 262 -7.32 10.98 23.30
C LEU A 262 -7.17 10.89 24.81
N GLU A 263 -6.28 10.01 25.26
CA GLU A 263 -6.08 9.77 26.69
C GLU A 263 -5.11 10.80 27.29
N GLN A 264 -5.19 10.97 28.60
CA GLN A 264 -4.21 11.75 29.36
C GLN A 264 -2.82 11.13 29.17
N ASN A 265 -1.84 11.98 28.86
CA ASN A 265 -0.46 11.52 28.74
C ASN A 265 0.06 10.94 30.06
N TYR A 266 0.86 9.87 29.98
CA TYR A 266 1.44 9.23 31.15
C TYR A 266 2.92 8.89 30.90
N PRO A 267 3.81 9.19 31.88
CA PRO A 267 3.56 9.91 33.12
C PRO A 267 3.13 11.38 32.91
N ASN A 268 2.43 11.93 33.89
CA ASN A 268 2.12 13.37 33.96
C ASN A 268 2.11 13.81 35.43
N PRO A 269 3.05 14.67 35.93
CA PRO A 269 4.12 15.32 35.15
C PRO A 269 5.14 14.33 34.56
N PHE A 270 5.86 14.75 33.50
CA PHE A 270 6.85 13.92 32.82
C PHE A 270 8.23 14.59 32.75
N ASN A 271 9.30 13.77 32.64
CA ASN A 271 10.69 14.23 32.50
C ASN A 271 11.56 13.14 31.84
N PRO A 272 12.12 13.34 30.64
CA PRO A 272 11.70 14.32 29.64
C PRO A 272 10.59 13.77 28.74
N SER A 273 10.23 12.47 28.86
CA SER A 273 9.32 11.76 27.95
C SER A 273 7.98 11.43 28.57
N THR A 274 6.95 11.41 27.76
CA THR A 274 5.62 10.94 28.11
C THR A 274 4.96 10.20 26.93
N ARG A 275 4.03 9.29 27.22
CA ARG A 275 3.26 8.55 26.22
C ARG A 275 1.85 9.10 26.10
N ILE A 276 1.36 9.17 24.88
CA ILE A 276 0.03 9.67 24.55
C ILE A 276 -0.68 8.55 23.79
N LYS A 277 -1.83 8.10 24.32
CA LYS A 277 -2.67 7.09 23.71
C LYS A 277 -3.88 7.74 23.05
N PHE A 278 -4.26 7.23 21.90
CA PHE A 278 -5.45 7.70 21.17
C PHE A 278 -6.10 6.56 20.38
N ALA A 279 -7.38 6.72 20.05
CA ALA A 279 -8.16 5.73 19.34
C ALA A 279 -8.92 6.33 18.17
N LEU A 280 -8.92 5.61 17.05
CA LEU A 280 -9.58 5.99 15.79
C LEU A 280 -10.65 4.96 15.43
N THR A 281 -11.89 5.39 15.27
CA THR A 281 -13.01 4.53 14.87
C THR A 281 -13.05 4.27 13.36
N LYS A 282 -12.37 5.12 12.58
CA LYS A 282 -12.31 5.03 11.11
C LYS A 282 -10.89 5.34 10.65
N SER A 283 -10.51 4.71 9.54
CA SER A 283 -9.27 5.05 8.84
C SER A 283 -9.35 6.45 8.25
N GLY A 284 -8.29 7.25 8.39
CA GLY A 284 -8.27 8.60 7.90
C GLY A 284 -6.96 9.33 8.15
N PHE A 285 -6.83 10.53 7.57
CA PHE A 285 -5.71 11.40 7.88
C PHE A 285 -5.82 11.85 9.33
N THR A 286 -4.77 11.58 10.12
CA THR A 286 -4.71 11.88 11.55
C THR A 286 -3.57 12.86 11.82
N SER A 287 -3.87 13.90 12.57
CA SER A 287 -2.88 14.87 13.04
C SER A 287 -2.93 14.93 14.57
N LEU A 288 -1.79 14.68 15.22
CA LEU A 288 -1.60 14.82 16.66
C LEU A 288 -0.43 15.77 16.90
N LYS A 289 -0.70 16.90 17.52
CA LYS A 289 0.26 17.96 17.72
C LYS A 289 0.35 18.36 19.19
N VAL A 290 1.54 18.78 19.62
CA VAL A 290 1.79 19.32 20.95
C VAL A 290 1.97 20.81 20.86
N TYR A 291 1.32 21.53 21.75
CA TYR A 291 1.38 22.99 21.84
C TYR A 291 1.90 23.41 23.22
N ASP A 292 2.59 24.55 23.27
CA ASP A 292 2.95 25.18 24.53
C ASP A 292 1.74 25.92 25.14
N ALA A 293 1.93 26.47 26.35
CA ALA A 293 0.89 27.23 27.04
C ALA A 293 0.46 28.54 26.32
N MET A 294 1.23 28.95 25.33
CA MET A 294 0.92 30.13 24.50
C MET A 294 0.24 29.76 23.20
N GLY A 295 -0.05 28.45 22.99
CA GLY A 295 -0.69 27.91 21.78
C GLY A 295 0.25 27.78 20.57
N ARG A 296 1.57 27.87 20.74
CA ARG A 296 2.53 27.65 19.68
C ARG A 296 2.79 26.13 19.52
N GLU A 297 2.77 25.64 18.29
CA GLU A 297 3.13 24.24 17.98
C GLU A 297 4.61 24.00 18.32
N VAL A 298 4.86 23.05 19.22
CA VAL A 298 6.22 22.64 19.62
C VAL A 298 6.62 21.29 19.01
N SER A 299 5.64 20.46 18.63
CA SER A 299 5.92 19.18 17.96
C SER A 299 4.71 18.67 17.21
N SER A 300 4.93 18.04 16.07
CA SER A 300 3.93 17.25 15.34
C SER A 300 4.26 15.75 15.52
N LEU A 301 3.49 15.06 16.36
CA LEU A 301 3.73 13.65 16.70
C LEU A 301 3.14 12.70 15.68
N VAL A 302 2.02 13.09 15.06
CA VAL A 302 1.34 12.32 14.02
C VAL A 302 0.90 13.28 12.92
N SER A 303 1.17 12.94 11.67
CA SER A 303 0.67 13.65 10.48
C SER A 303 0.64 12.66 9.31
N SER A 304 -0.32 11.71 9.34
CA SER A 304 -0.37 10.61 8.37
C SER A 304 -1.75 9.97 8.29
N GLN A 305 -1.97 9.18 7.24
CA GLN A 305 -3.10 8.27 7.17
C GLN A 305 -2.90 7.13 8.17
N LEU A 306 -3.85 6.94 9.08
CA LEU A 306 -3.89 5.80 9.99
C LEU A 306 -5.16 4.97 9.77
N GLN A 307 -5.06 3.68 10.01
CA GLN A 307 -6.20 2.78 10.03
C GLN A 307 -7.03 2.99 11.31
N ALA A 308 -8.28 2.46 11.32
CA ALA A 308 -9.03 2.35 12.57
C ALA A 308 -8.23 1.48 13.57
N GLY A 309 -8.18 1.88 14.84
CA GLY A 309 -7.38 1.16 15.84
C GLY A 309 -7.01 2.02 17.04
N LYS A 310 -6.30 1.41 18.00
CA LYS A 310 -5.73 2.10 19.17
C LYS A 310 -4.24 2.30 18.99
N TYR A 311 -3.76 3.48 19.32
CA TYR A 311 -2.39 3.91 19.06
C TYR A 311 -1.76 4.51 20.33
N GLU A 312 -0.44 4.41 20.41
CA GLU A 312 0.39 5.08 21.41
C GLU A 312 1.56 5.77 20.71
N THR A 313 1.88 6.98 21.12
CA THR A 313 3.07 7.71 20.65
C THR A 313 3.80 8.32 21.83
N GLU A 314 5.10 8.55 21.67
CA GLU A 314 5.93 9.20 22.68
C GLU A 314 6.19 10.67 22.29
N PHE A 315 6.12 11.54 23.27
CA PHE A 315 6.61 12.91 23.21
C PHE A 315 7.81 13.04 24.13
N ASN A 316 8.93 13.57 23.60
CA ASN A 316 10.14 13.87 24.35
C ASN A 316 10.42 15.36 24.27
N ALA A 317 10.49 16.03 25.42
CA ALA A 317 10.71 17.45 25.53
C ALA A 317 12.19 17.85 25.68
N SER A 318 13.15 16.95 25.40
CA SER A 318 14.60 17.23 25.51
C SER A 318 15.15 18.01 24.30
N GLY A 319 14.34 18.31 23.26
CA GLY A 319 14.77 18.93 22.01
C GLY A 319 14.47 20.41 21.92
#